data_6fc16ca8dcb73f206e00012009f3f1b1
#
_entry.id   6fc16ca8dcb73f206e00012009f3f1b1
#
_cell.length_a   1.000
_cell.length_b   1.000
_cell.length_c   1.000
_cell.angle_alpha   90.00
_cell.angle_beta   90.00
_cell.angle_gamma   90.00
#
_symmetry.space_group_name_H-M   'P 1'
#
loop_
_entity.id
_entity.type
_entity.pdbx_description
1 polymer ?
#
loop_
_entity_poly.entity_id
_entity_poly.type
_entity_poly.pdbx_seq_one_letter_code
_entity_poly.pdbx_strand_id
1 'polypeptide(L)'
;MDIHKPKPAHSWREFLTEIGTIICGILIALGLEQAVEQVHWSHEVEAERASLLDEAKENVSTAAYRMTEDPCITRRLAEIEEGFRRQSKGQTTGFGRAVTRPPTWTASTGSWEIAVSGQALAHMPHKEKLSFSDAFDSYKAFARLRTDENAIWRRLSLISHPDILAAGDWVELHQAYGEALGMNERMKTLTKYVIETANMGQRPGKFDRLDADRLKEFCIPLY
;
A
#
# COMPACT_ATOMS: atom_id res chain seq x y z
N MET A 1 58.30 -30.88 16.33
CA MET A 1 57.30 -29.84 16.73
C MET A 1 57.60 -29.48 18.16
N ASP A 2 58.29 -28.35 18.37
CA ASP A 2 58.56 -27.86 19.73
C ASP A 2 57.34 -27.18 20.27
N ILE A 3 56.67 -27.82 21.23
CA ILE A 3 55.56 -27.26 21.95
C ILE A 3 56.11 -26.23 22.95
N HIS A 4 55.99 -24.94 22.63
CA HIS A 4 56.34 -23.89 23.57
C HIS A 4 55.41 -23.99 24.78
N LYS A 5 55.96 -24.53 25.91
CA LYS A 5 55.25 -24.50 27.18
C LYS A 5 55.19 -23.06 27.67
N PRO A 6 54.02 -22.53 28.05
CA PRO A 6 53.92 -21.20 28.62
C PRO A 6 54.77 -21.13 29.91
N LYS A 7 55.59 -20.09 30.04
CA LYS A 7 56.36 -19.84 31.25
C LYS A 7 55.41 -19.51 32.41
N PRO A 8 55.59 -20.11 33.60
CA PRO A 8 54.78 -19.72 34.76
C PRO A 8 55.05 -18.27 35.13
N ALA A 9 53.95 -17.50 35.34
CA ALA A 9 54.09 -16.11 35.80
C ALA A 9 54.88 -16.05 37.16
N HIS A 10 55.99 -15.33 37.18
CA HIS A 10 56.85 -15.27 38.36
C HIS A 10 56.41 -14.21 39.38
N SER A 11 55.46 -13.31 39.05
CA SER A 11 54.86 -12.33 39.96
C SER A 11 53.41 -12.04 39.64
N TRP A 12 52.67 -11.64 40.69
CA TRP A 12 51.26 -11.21 40.53
C TRP A 12 51.10 -10.04 39.53
N ARG A 13 52.10 -9.16 39.47
CA ARG A 13 52.10 -8.05 38.51
C ARG A 13 52.23 -8.52 37.06
N GLU A 14 53.09 -9.47 36.79
CA GLU A 14 53.30 -10.05 35.46
C GLU A 14 52.04 -10.79 35.00
N PHE A 15 51.42 -11.55 35.88
CA PHE A 15 50.12 -12.21 35.63
C PHE A 15 49.02 -11.21 35.29
N LEU A 16 48.88 -10.11 36.04
CA LEU A 16 47.90 -9.06 35.78
C LEU A 16 48.17 -8.34 34.45
N THR A 17 49.39 -8.11 34.07
CA THR A 17 49.78 -7.48 32.80
C THR A 17 49.42 -8.38 31.63
N GLU A 18 49.70 -9.69 31.75
CA GLU A 18 49.36 -10.67 30.70
C GLU A 18 47.88 -10.79 30.51
N ILE A 19 47.08 -10.93 31.58
CA ILE A 19 45.62 -10.94 31.52
C ILE A 19 45.11 -9.62 30.96
N GLY A 20 45.62 -8.48 31.41
CA GLY A 20 45.22 -7.16 30.90
C GLY A 20 45.44 -7.02 29.39
N THR A 21 46.59 -7.51 28.89
CA THR A 21 46.90 -7.50 27.46
C THR A 21 45.92 -8.35 26.65
N ILE A 22 45.59 -9.56 27.16
CA ILE A 22 44.61 -10.44 26.51
C ILE A 22 43.21 -9.78 26.47
N ILE A 23 42.76 -9.22 27.61
CA ILE A 23 41.47 -8.54 27.70
C ILE A 23 41.42 -7.34 26.74
N CYS A 24 42.45 -6.51 26.68
CA CYS A 24 42.54 -5.40 25.75
C CYS A 24 42.49 -5.89 24.30
N GLY A 25 43.18 -6.96 23.94
CA GLY A 25 43.11 -7.55 22.60
C GLY A 25 41.70 -8.00 22.22
N ILE A 26 41.02 -8.69 23.15
CA ILE A 26 39.63 -9.13 22.94
C ILE A 26 38.69 -7.92 22.79
N LEU A 27 38.80 -6.91 23.63
CA LEU A 27 37.96 -5.71 23.56
C LEU A 27 38.15 -4.93 22.26
N ILE A 28 39.39 -4.82 21.77
CA ILE A 28 39.68 -4.19 20.48
C ILE A 28 39.06 -5.02 19.35
N ALA A 29 39.21 -6.33 19.35
CA ALA A 29 38.62 -7.20 18.32
C ALA A 29 37.11 -7.09 18.28
N LEU A 30 36.43 -7.20 19.43
CA LEU A 30 35.00 -7.04 19.55
C LEU A 30 34.53 -5.63 19.14
N GLY A 31 35.27 -4.59 19.49
CA GLY A 31 34.98 -3.21 19.12
C GLY A 31 35.04 -2.98 17.60
N LEU A 32 36.04 -3.58 16.93
CA LEU A 32 36.17 -3.52 15.48
C LEU A 32 35.04 -4.31 14.79
N GLU A 33 34.70 -5.50 15.30
CA GLU A 33 33.60 -6.31 14.79
C GLU A 33 32.27 -5.52 14.86
N GLN A 34 31.97 -4.93 16.02
CA GLN A 34 30.75 -4.10 16.17
C GLN A 34 30.76 -2.89 15.26
N ALA A 35 31.90 -2.26 15.02
CA ALA A 35 31.99 -1.13 14.09
C ALA A 35 31.68 -1.54 12.64
N VAL A 36 32.22 -2.68 12.20
CA VAL A 36 31.92 -3.23 10.86
C VAL A 36 30.46 -3.61 10.74
N GLU A 37 29.90 -4.29 11.73
CA GLU A 37 28.50 -4.67 11.78
C GLU A 37 27.58 -3.44 11.73
N GLN A 38 27.88 -2.38 12.50
CA GLN A 38 27.11 -1.14 12.47
C GLN A 38 27.10 -0.49 11.09
N VAL A 39 28.22 -0.46 10.39
CA VAL A 39 28.30 0.06 9.02
C VAL A 39 27.49 -0.81 8.08
N HIS A 40 27.58 -2.12 8.17
CA HIS A 40 26.80 -3.06 7.36
C HIS A 40 25.30 -2.81 7.54
N TRP A 41 24.80 -2.81 8.77
CA TRP A 41 23.38 -2.58 9.04
C TRP A 41 22.90 -1.19 8.62
N SER A 42 23.76 -0.16 8.71
CA SER A 42 23.38 1.16 8.22
C SER A 42 23.13 1.19 6.72
N HIS A 43 23.89 0.46 5.92
CA HIS A 43 23.68 0.33 4.48
C HIS A 43 22.42 -0.48 4.15
N GLU A 44 22.19 -1.61 4.85
CA GLU A 44 21.01 -2.44 4.65
C GLU A 44 19.72 -1.67 5.00
N VAL A 45 19.71 -0.95 6.13
CA VAL A 45 18.56 -0.12 6.52
C VAL A 45 18.30 0.99 5.49
N GLU A 46 19.34 1.60 4.93
CA GLU A 46 19.17 2.65 3.92
C GLU A 46 18.60 2.10 2.61
N ALA A 47 19.08 0.94 2.17
CA ALA A 47 18.54 0.27 0.99
C ALA A 47 17.07 -0.13 1.16
N GLU A 48 16.73 -0.69 2.33
CA GLU A 48 15.36 -1.06 2.66
C GLU A 48 14.44 0.18 2.73
N ARG A 49 14.90 1.25 3.38
CA ARG A 49 14.18 2.53 3.44
C ARG A 49 13.88 3.07 2.04
N ALA A 50 14.85 3.04 1.14
CA ALA A 50 14.68 3.50 -0.23
C ALA A 50 13.58 2.69 -0.95
N SER A 51 13.60 1.36 -0.83
CA SER A 51 12.58 0.47 -1.40
C SER A 51 11.18 0.75 -0.86
N LEU A 52 11.05 0.93 0.46
CA LEU A 52 9.77 1.25 1.10
C LEU A 52 9.23 2.62 0.67
N LEU A 53 10.09 3.62 0.53
CA LEU A 53 9.69 4.95 0.09
C LEU A 53 9.29 4.99 -1.40
N ASP A 54 9.93 4.21 -2.25
CA ASP A 54 9.56 4.09 -3.66
C ASP A 54 8.18 3.45 -3.80
N GLU A 55 7.90 2.36 -3.07
CA GLU A 55 6.57 1.74 -3.05
C GLU A 55 5.51 2.68 -2.45
N ALA A 56 5.85 3.42 -1.38
CA ALA A 56 4.95 4.44 -0.82
C ALA A 56 4.59 5.52 -1.83
N LYS A 57 5.54 5.98 -2.64
CA LYS A 57 5.31 6.96 -3.72
C LYS A 57 4.34 6.43 -4.78
N GLU A 58 4.45 5.17 -5.17
CA GLU A 58 3.53 4.53 -6.11
C GLU A 58 2.12 4.41 -5.50
N ASN A 59 2.02 4.04 -4.23
CA ASN A 59 0.75 3.93 -3.53
C ASN A 59 0.05 5.29 -3.37
N VAL A 60 0.80 6.35 -3.06
CA VAL A 60 0.28 7.72 -3.01
C VAL A 60 -0.19 8.18 -4.40
N SER A 61 0.52 7.81 -5.46
CA SER A 61 0.11 8.10 -6.84
C SER A 61 -1.18 7.37 -7.21
N THR A 62 -1.31 6.10 -6.82
CA THR A 62 -2.51 5.29 -6.99
C THR A 62 -3.72 5.90 -6.27
N ALA A 63 -3.53 6.35 -5.02
CA ALA A 63 -4.57 7.03 -4.27
C ALA A 63 -4.95 8.37 -4.91
N ALA A 64 -4.00 9.16 -5.38
CA ALA A 64 -4.26 10.41 -6.08
C ALA A 64 -5.03 10.18 -7.38
N TYR A 65 -4.71 9.13 -8.12
CA TYR A 65 -5.47 8.74 -9.31
C TYR A 65 -6.92 8.42 -8.96
N ARG A 66 -7.16 7.59 -7.92
CA ARG A 66 -8.54 7.30 -7.45
C ARG A 66 -9.31 8.57 -7.07
N MET A 67 -8.65 9.58 -6.53
CA MET A 67 -9.29 10.85 -6.22
C MET A 67 -9.74 11.59 -7.49
N THR A 68 -9.00 11.47 -8.60
CA THR A 68 -9.42 12.08 -9.88
C THR A 68 -10.62 11.36 -10.53
N GLU A 69 -10.87 10.09 -10.19
CA GLU A 69 -12.04 9.33 -10.64
C GLU A 69 -13.35 9.78 -9.97
N ASP A 70 -13.26 10.35 -8.76
CA ASP A 70 -14.43 10.57 -7.88
C ASP A 70 -15.57 11.39 -8.51
N PRO A 71 -15.32 12.50 -9.23
CA PRO A 71 -16.40 13.24 -9.89
C PRO A 71 -17.15 12.40 -10.92
N CYS A 72 -16.44 11.53 -11.64
CA CYS A 72 -17.01 10.66 -12.65
C CYS A 72 -17.80 9.51 -12.02
N ILE A 73 -17.32 8.95 -10.91
CA ILE A 73 -18.01 7.92 -10.14
C ILE A 73 -19.30 8.49 -9.57
N THR A 74 -19.24 9.65 -8.94
CA THR A 74 -20.42 10.33 -8.35
C THR A 74 -21.49 10.59 -9.42
N ARG A 75 -21.09 11.09 -10.58
CA ARG A 75 -22.01 11.28 -11.71
C ARG A 75 -22.57 9.95 -12.21
N ARG A 76 -21.75 8.92 -12.36
CA ARG A 76 -22.17 7.60 -12.81
C ARG A 76 -23.20 6.98 -11.87
N LEU A 77 -23.04 7.14 -10.56
CA LEU A 77 -24.00 6.68 -9.57
C LEU A 77 -25.34 7.43 -9.71
N ALA A 78 -25.32 8.75 -9.94
CA ALA A 78 -26.53 9.51 -10.17
C ALA A 78 -27.24 9.12 -11.49
N GLU A 79 -26.50 8.79 -12.54
CA GLU A 79 -27.05 8.28 -13.80
C GLU A 79 -27.71 6.89 -13.62
N ILE A 80 -27.10 6.01 -12.81
CA ILE A 80 -27.69 4.70 -12.47
C ILE A 80 -28.97 4.89 -11.66
N GLU A 81 -29.01 5.81 -10.71
CA GLU A 81 -30.22 6.14 -9.96
C GLU A 81 -31.38 6.60 -10.89
N GLU A 82 -31.08 7.43 -11.88
CA GLU A 82 -32.06 7.83 -12.87
C GLU A 82 -32.56 6.63 -13.69
N GLY A 83 -31.65 5.70 -14.05
CA GLY A 83 -32.03 4.45 -14.72
C GLY A 83 -33.02 3.63 -13.90
N PHE A 84 -32.79 3.48 -12.58
CA PHE A 84 -33.73 2.82 -11.67
C PHE A 84 -35.05 3.54 -11.59
N ARG A 85 -35.04 4.89 -11.54
CA ARG A 85 -36.29 5.68 -11.50
C ARG A 85 -37.12 5.54 -12.77
N ARG A 86 -36.50 5.42 -13.96
CA ARG A 86 -37.17 5.13 -15.20
C ARG A 86 -37.75 3.72 -15.20
N GLN A 87 -36.99 2.74 -14.81
CA GLN A 87 -37.42 1.36 -14.75
C GLN A 87 -38.62 1.17 -13.80
N SER A 88 -38.65 1.83 -12.65
CA SER A 88 -39.82 1.79 -11.74
C SER A 88 -41.10 2.36 -12.32
N LYS A 89 -41.01 3.16 -13.40
CA LYS A 89 -42.11 3.68 -14.16
C LYS A 89 -42.46 2.84 -15.41
N GLY A 90 -41.87 1.65 -15.53
CA GLY A 90 -42.05 0.78 -16.69
C GLY A 90 -41.35 1.26 -17.97
N GLN A 91 -40.41 2.19 -17.86
CA GLN A 91 -39.60 2.70 -18.97
C GLN A 91 -38.28 1.95 -19.06
N THR A 92 -37.60 2.03 -20.19
CA THR A 92 -36.21 1.56 -20.33
C THR A 92 -35.28 2.44 -19.51
N THR A 93 -34.12 1.89 -19.07
CA THR A 93 -33.10 2.67 -18.36
C THR A 93 -32.62 3.87 -19.16
N GLY A 94 -32.67 3.80 -20.48
CA GLY A 94 -32.28 4.87 -21.39
C GLY A 94 -30.81 5.04 -21.60
N PHE A 95 -29.96 4.11 -21.09
CA PHE A 95 -28.52 4.19 -21.26
C PHE A 95 -28.12 4.02 -22.73
N GLY A 96 -27.37 4.98 -23.25
CA GLY A 96 -26.75 4.90 -24.58
C GLY A 96 -25.40 4.12 -24.54
N ARG A 97 -24.90 3.78 -23.35
CA ARG A 97 -23.63 3.07 -23.12
C ARG A 97 -23.78 2.07 -22.00
N ALA A 98 -22.89 1.07 -21.98
CA ALA A 98 -22.82 0.12 -20.89
C ALA A 98 -22.28 0.77 -19.60
N VAL A 99 -22.83 0.36 -18.46
CA VAL A 99 -22.29 0.69 -17.15
C VAL A 99 -21.02 -0.13 -16.96
N THR A 100 -19.88 0.55 -16.90
CA THR A 100 -18.57 -0.05 -16.67
C THR A 100 -18.05 0.31 -15.29
N ARG A 101 -17.13 -0.51 -14.78
CA ARG A 101 -16.40 -0.20 -13.54
C ARG A 101 -15.43 0.96 -13.76
N PRO A 102 -15.09 1.74 -12.71
CA PRO A 102 -13.99 2.69 -12.77
C PRO A 102 -12.68 1.99 -13.15
N PRO A 103 -11.73 2.69 -13.80
CA PRO A 103 -10.38 2.19 -13.98
C PRO A 103 -9.78 1.77 -12.62
N THR A 104 -9.07 0.64 -12.58
CA THR A 104 -8.65 0.09 -11.28
C THR A 104 -7.14 -0.03 -11.21
N TRP A 105 -6.58 0.73 -10.31
CA TRP A 105 -5.24 0.55 -9.79
C TRP A 105 -5.36 0.20 -8.31
N THR A 106 -4.47 -0.65 -7.83
CA THR A 106 -4.47 -1.06 -6.43
C THR A 106 -3.13 -0.75 -5.79
N ALA A 107 -3.11 -0.51 -4.49
CA ALA A 107 -1.88 -0.36 -3.75
C ALA A 107 -1.12 -1.68 -3.65
N SER A 108 0.20 -1.60 -3.60
CA SER A 108 1.13 -2.70 -3.36
C SER A 108 1.70 -2.64 -1.96
N THR A 109 2.07 -3.78 -1.41
CA THR A 109 2.75 -3.90 -0.10
C THR A 109 3.90 -4.90 -0.14
N GLY A 110 4.41 -5.21 -1.33
CA GLY A 110 5.43 -6.24 -1.53
C GLY A 110 6.76 -5.89 -0.85
N SER A 111 7.23 -4.64 -0.97
CA SER A 111 8.45 -4.20 -0.29
C SER A 111 8.31 -4.29 1.23
N TRP A 112 7.15 -3.91 1.78
CA TRP A 112 6.89 -4.04 3.22
C TRP A 112 6.90 -5.51 3.68
N GLU A 113 6.31 -6.41 2.92
CA GLU A 113 6.29 -7.85 3.25
C GLU A 113 7.69 -8.46 3.21
N ILE A 114 8.52 -8.04 2.26
CA ILE A 114 9.94 -8.41 2.19
C ILE A 114 10.68 -7.85 3.40
N ALA A 115 10.53 -6.56 3.70
CA ALA A 115 11.18 -5.89 4.82
C ALA A 115 10.87 -6.55 6.17
N VAL A 116 9.60 -6.91 6.41
CA VAL A 116 9.16 -7.60 7.64
C VAL A 116 9.78 -8.99 7.77
N SER A 117 10.04 -9.67 6.67
CA SER A 117 10.72 -10.98 6.67
C SER A 117 12.24 -10.89 6.80
N GLY A 118 12.81 -9.69 6.54
CA GLY A 118 14.23 -9.41 6.60
C GLY A 118 14.71 -8.99 8.00
N GLN A 119 16.01 -8.73 8.13
CA GLN A 119 16.64 -8.30 9.37
C GLN A 119 16.83 -6.78 9.47
N ALA A 120 16.84 -6.06 8.34
CA ALA A 120 17.09 -4.62 8.28
C ALA A 120 16.14 -3.81 9.18
N LEU A 121 14.85 -4.19 9.25
CA LEU A 121 13.88 -3.53 10.13
C LEU A 121 14.24 -3.66 11.62
N ALA A 122 14.97 -4.70 12.06
CA ALA A 122 15.38 -4.81 13.45
C ALA A 122 16.33 -3.67 13.85
N HIS A 123 17.15 -3.21 12.90
CA HIS A 123 18.13 -2.15 13.07
C HIS A 123 17.60 -0.75 12.73
N MET A 124 16.39 -0.63 12.17
CA MET A 124 15.75 0.65 11.90
C MET A 124 15.24 1.33 13.18
N PRO A 125 15.28 2.67 13.29
CA PRO A 125 14.71 3.39 14.43
C PRO A 125 13.25 3.05 14.69
N HIS A 126 12.88 2.79 15.93
CA HIS A 126 11.54 2.31 16.31
C HIS A 126 10.40 3.23 15.79
N LYS A 127 10.56 4.55 15.93
CA LYS A 127 9.56 5.52 15.46
C LYS A 127 9.35 5.44 13.94
N GLU A 128 10.42 5.24 13.20
CA GLU A 128 10.38 5.10 11.74
C GLU A 128 9.67 3.81 11.32
N LYS A 129 9.97 2.68 11.99
CA LYS A 129 9.26 1.41 11.79
C LYS A 129 7.76 1.55 11.97
N LEU A 130 7.32 2.22 13.04
CA LEU A 130 5.91 2.46 13.30
C LEU A 130 5.28 3.30 12.18
N SER A 131 5.95 4.34 11.71
CA SER A 131 5.44 5.17 10.61
C SER A 131 5.26 4.37 9.33
N PHE A 132 6.21 3.50 8.99
CA PHE A 132 6.04 2.59 7.84
C PHE A 132 4.90 1.60 8.06
N SER A 133 4.83 0.97 9.24
CA SER A 133 3.73 0.04 9.56
C SER A 133 2.36 0.68 9.37
N ASP A 134 2.14 1.86 9.92
CA ASP A 134 0.87 2.58 9.84
C ASP A 134 0.52 2.97 8.39
N ALA A 135 1.52 3.41 7.62
CA ALA A 135 1.33 3.75 6.22
C ALA A 135 0.97 2.51 5.39
N PHE A 136 1.72 1.42 5.53
CA PHE A 136 1.47 0.19 4.78
C PHE A 136 0.18 -0.52 5.19
N ASP A 137 -0.26 -0.42 6.43
CA ASP A 137 -1.59 -0.89 6.84
C ASP A 137 -2.71 -0.10 6.15
N SER A 138 -2.51 1.19 5.94
CA SER A 138 -3.44 2.04 5.17
C SER A 138 -3.45 1.66 3.69
N TYR A 139 -2.30 1.32 3.09
CA TYR A 139 -2.21 0.83 1.70
C TYR A 139 -2.89 -0.53 1.55
N LYS A 140 -2.74 -1.44 2.51
CA LYS A 140 -3.47 -2.71 2.55
C LYS A 140 -4.99 -2.50 2.63
N ALA A 141 -5.43 -1.57 3.47
CA ALA A 141 -6.86 -1.21 3.57
C ALA A 141 -7.38 -0.63 2.24
N PHE A 142 -6.60 0.24 1.59
CA PHE A 142 -6.94 0.78 0.28
C PHE A 142 -7.06 -0.32 -0.78
N ALA A 143 -6.12 -1.25 -0.86
CA ALA A 143 -6.15 -2.37 -1.79
C ALA A 143 -7.39 -3.27 -1.60
N ARG A 144 -7.77 -3.55 -0.34
CA ARG A 144 -8.98 -4.30 -0.01
C ARG A 144 -10.24 -3.59 -0.47
N LEU A 145 -10.39 -2.30 -0.14
CA LEU A 145 -11.55 -1.51 -0.56
C LEU A 145 -11.66 -1.41 -2.09
N ARG A 146 -10.53 -1.32 -2.82
CA ARG A 146 -10.53 -1.35 -4.30
C ARG A 146 -11.03 -2.69 -4.84
N THR A 147 -10.69 -3.79 -4.19
CA THR A 147 -11.19 -5.12 -4.56
C THR A 147 -12.70 -5.22 -4.35
N ASP A 148 -13.19 -4.75 -3.21
CA ASP A 148 -14.62 -4.73 -2.87
C ASP A 148 -15.40 -3.79 -3.82
N GLU A 149 -14.88 -2.60 -4.08
CA GLU A 149 -15.44 -1.65 -5.05
C GLU A 149 -15.60 -2.30 -6.42
N ASN A 150 -14.60 -3.02 -6.91
CA ASN A 150 -14.67 -3.75 -8.17
C ASN A 150 -15.76 -4.83 -8.18
N ALA A 151 -15.95 -5.53 -7.07
CA ALA A 151 -17.00 -6.54 -6.94
C ALA A 151 -18.41 -5.91 -7.03
N ILE A 152 -18.60 -4.75 -6.40
CA ILE A 152 -19.84 -3.99 -6.46
C ILE A 152 -20.11 -3.51 -7.88
N TRP A 153 -19.13 -2.91 -8.56
CA TRP A 153 -19.30 -2.43 -9.94
C TRP A 153 -19.57 -3.55 -10.94
N ARG A 154 -19.02 -4.75 -10.74
CA ARG A 154 -19.36 -5.93 -11.58
C ARG A 154 -20.84 -6.30 -11.47
N ARG A 155 -21.43 -6.22 -10.27
CA ARG A 155 -22.87 -6.43 -10.09
C ARG A 155 -23.66 -5.31 -10.77
N LEU A 156 -23.31 -4.04 -10.56
CA LEU A 156 -23.98 -2.90 -11.18
C LEU A 156 -23.92 -2.93 -12.70
N SER A 157 -22.87 -3.50 -13.31
CA SER A 157 -22.77 -3.57 -14.77
C SER A 157 -23.89 -4.39 -15.43
N LEU A 158 -24.54 -5.28 -14.69
CA LEU A 158 -25.69 -6.07 -15.18
C LEU A 158 -26.89 -5.21 -15.58
N ILE A 159 -27.03 -4.00 -15.03
CA ILE A 159 -28.09 -3.05 -15.41
C ILE A 159 -28.02 -2.64 -16.91
N SER A 160 -26.86 -2.87 -17.55
CA SER A 160 -26.67 -2.63 -18.97
C SER A 160 -27.40 -3.65 -19.87
N HIS A 161 -27.89 -4.74 -19.28
CA HIS A 161 -28.57 -5.83 -19.99
C HIS A 161 -29.98 -6.07 -19.41
N PRO A 162 -30.86 -5.06 -19.43
CA PRO A 162 -32.16 -5.14 -18.78
C PRO A 162 -33.06 -6.28 -19.30
N ASP A 163 -32.84 -6.72 -20.54
CA ASP A 163 -33.66 -7.75 -21.20
C ASP A 163 -33.48 -9.15 -20.57
N ILE A 164 -32.39 -9.38 -19.84
CA ILE A 164 -32.11 -10.67 -19.19
C ILE A 164 -32.38 -10.65 -17.68
N LEU A 165 -32.79 -9.50 -17.12
CA LEU A 165 -32.98 -9.33 -15.68
C LEU A 165 -34.40 -9.78 -15.26
N ALA A 166 -34.47 -10.68 -14.29
CA ALA A 166 -35.68 -11.02 -13.56
C ALA A 166 -36.01 -10.00 -12.47
N ALA A 167 -37.21 -10.07 -11.90
CA ALA A 167 -37.62 -9.15 -10.83
C ALA A 167 -36.69 -9.19 -9.60
N GLY A 168 -36.13 -10.36 -9.25
CA GLY A 168 -35.20 -10.51 -8.17
C GLY A 168 -33.88 -9.78 -8.42
N ASP A 169 -33.37 -9.77 -9.65
CA ASP A 169 -32.11 -9.13 -10.04
C ASP A 169 -32.15 -7.63 -9.81
N TRP A 170 -33.31 -7.01 -10.02
CA TRP A 170 -33.50 -5.59 -9.74
C TRP A 170 -33.35 -5.24 -8.26
N VAL A 171 -33.77 -6.15 -7.34
CA VAL A 171 -33.59 -5.98 -5.91
C VAL A 171 -32.09 -6.03 -5.58
N GLU A 172 -31.37 -6.99 -6.13
CA GLU A 172 -29.93 -7.12 -5.94
C GLU A 172 -29.16 -5.92 -6.52
N LEU A 173 -29.58 -5.40 -7.66
CA LEU A 173 -29.00 -4.19 -8.25
C LEU A 173 -29.22 -2.95 -7.39
N HIS A 174 -30.40 -2.78 -6.77
CA HIS A 174 -30.63 -1.69 -5.82
C HIS A 174 -29.77 -1.81 -4.57
N GLN A 175 -29.56 -3.04 -4.06
CA GLN A 175 -28.65 -3.28 -2.94
C GLN A 175 -27.20 -2.94 -3.33
N ALA A 176 -26.73 -3.41 -4.49
CA ALA A 176 -25.41 -3.11 -5.01
C ALA A 176 -25.20 -1.59 -5.22
N TYR A 177 -26.24 -0.86 -5.64
CA TYR A 177 -26.19 0.59 -5.73
C TYR A 177 -26.02 1.26 -4.38
N GLY A 178 -26.77 0.84 -3.35
CA GLY A 178 -26.60 1.34 -1.98
C GLY A 178 -25.20 1.06 -1.43
N GLU A 179 -24.67 -0.14 -1.70
CA GLU A 179 -23.28 -0.49 -1.35
C GLU A 179 -22.26 0.38 -2.08
N ALA A 180 -22.50 0.70 -3.38
CA ALA A 180 -21.60 1.55 -4.16
C ALA A 180 -21.53 2.99 -3.64
N LEU A 181 -22.67 3.55 -3.19
CA LEU A 181 -22.70 4.87 -2.54
C LEU A 181 -21.83 4.88 -1.28
N GLY A 182 -22.06 3.92 -0.38
CA GLY A 182 -21.28 3.81 0.86
C GLY A 182 -19.80 3.51 0.60
N MET A 183 -19.50 2.70 -0.42
CA MET A 183 -18.13 2.39 -0.82
C MET A 183 -17.40 3.64 -1.36
N ASN A 184 -18.06 4.45 -2.19
CA ASN A 184 -17.47 5.67 -2.71
C ASN A 184 -17.07 6.64 -1.58
N GLU A 185 -17.91 6.83 -0.57
CA GLU A 185 -17.58 7.68 0.59
C GLU A 185 -16.41 7.13 1.43
N ARG A 186 -16.36 5.81 1.64
CA ARG A 186 -15.23 5.18 2.32
C ARG A 186 -13.93 5.34 1.54
N MET A 187 -13.99 5.14 0.21
CA MET A 187 -12.84 5.32 -0.67
C MET A 187 -12.34 6.77 -0.66
N LYS A 188 -13.21 7.78 -0.70
CA LYS A 188 -12.84 9.19 -0.57
C LYS A 188 -12.06 9.46 0.71
N THR A 189 -12.60 8.99 1.84
CA THR A 189 -12.00 9.20 3.16
C THR A 189 -10.61 8.56 3.24
N LEU A 190 -10.50 7.29 2.85
CA LEU A 190 -9.21 6.58 2.89
C LEU A 190 -8.20 7.14 1.89
N THR A 191 -8.63 7.48 0.68
CA THR A 191 -7.77 8.10 -0.33
C THR A 191 -7.17 9.41 0.17
N LYS A 192 -8.02 10.27 0.78
CA LYS A 192 -7.56 11.52 1.40
C LYS A 192 -6.55 11.26 2.51
N TYR A 193 -6.81 10.29 3.38
CA TYR A 193 -5.90 9.89 4.45
C TYR A 193 -4.54 9.42 3.90
N VAL A 194 -4.53 8.58 2.87
CA VAL A 194 -3.29 8.10 2.23
C VAL A 194 -2.47 9.28 1.68
N ILE A 195 -3.11 10.23 0.99
CA ILE A 195 -2.41 11.35 0.36
C ILE A 195 -1.91 12.37 1.41
N GLU A 196 -2.67 12.65 2.46
CA GLU A 196 -2.38 13.72 3.40
C GLU A 196 -1.59 13.25 4.62
N THR A 197 -1.76 12.00 5.06
CA THR A 197 -1.23 11.49 6.32
C THR A 197 -0.27 10.33 6.14
N ALA A 198 -0.67 9.30 5.40
CA ALA A 198 0.11 8.08 5.21
C ALA A 198 1.09 8.16 4.01
N ASN A 199 1.44 9.36 3.56
CA ASN A 199 2.25 9.56 2.36
C ASN A 199 3.75 9.37 2.56
N MET A 200 4.25 9.20 3.77
CA MET A 200 5.68 9.06 4.10
C MET A 200 6.56 10.19 3.50
N GLY A 201 6.00 11.40 3.36
CA GLY A 201 6.67 12.54 2.72
C GLY A 201 6.71 12.47 1.19
N GLN A 202 6.08 11.45 0.59
CA GLN A 202 6.04 11.28 -0.85
C GLN A 202 4.95 12.16 -1.47
N ARG A 203 5.15 12.54 -2.74
CA ARG A 203 4.16 13.25 -3.55
C ARG A 203 3.70 12.37 -4.69
N PRO A 204 2.43 12.50 -5.14
CA PRO A 204 1.95 11.75 -6.29
C PRO A 204 2.83 12.00 -7.51
N GLY A 205 3.14 10.92 -8.22
CA GLY A 205 3.76 10.99 -9.55
C GLY A 205 2.79 11.50 -10.61
N LYS A 206 3.30 11.67 -11.82
CA LYS A 206 2.44 11.97 -12.99
C LYS A 206 1.77 10.69 -13.47
N PHE A 207 0.47 10.79 -13.80
CA PHE A 207 -0.24 9.71 -14.49
C PHE A 207 0.29 9.56 -15.91
N ASP A 208 0.35 8.32 -16.40
CA ASP A 208 0.70 8.09 -17.77
C ASP A 208 -0.47 8.44 -18.72
N ARG A 209 -0.20 8.44 -20.03
CA ARG A 209 -1.21 8.77 -21.05
C ARG A 209 -2.33 7.74 -21.09
N LEU A 210 -2.01 6.47 -20.88
CA LEU A 210 -2.98 5.38 -20.94
C LEU A 210 -4.00 5.49 -19.80
N ASP A 211 -3.55 5.87 -18.61
CA ASP A 211 -4.42 6.09 -17.45
C ASP A 211 -5.35 7.28 -17.67
N ALA A 212 -4.83 8.36 -18.23
CA ALA A 212 -5.63 9.53 -18.58
C ALA A 212 -6.72 9.21 -19.62
N ASP A 213 -6.42 8.37 -20.59
CA ASP A 213 -7.40 7.98 -21.64
C ASP A 213 -8.47 7.03 -21.06
N ARG A 214 -8.11 6.09 -20.21
CA ARG A 214 -9.07 5.22 -19.49
C ARG A 214 -10.01 6.04 -18.61
N LEU A 215 -9.50 7.03 -17.90
CA LEU A 215 -10.32 7.93 -17.09
C LEU A 215 -11.27 8.73 -17.97
N LYS A 216 -10.82 9.30 -19.08
CA LYS A 216 -11.67 10.03 -20.02
C LYS A 216 -12.81 9.15 -20.54
N GLU A 217 -12.53 7.91 -20.92
CA GLU A 217 -13.52 6.96 -21.39
C GLU A 217 -14.57 6.64 -20.30
N PHE A 218 -14.12 6.37 -19.08
CA PHE A 218 -15.01 6.14 -17.95
C PHE A 218 -15.89 7.36 -17.64
N CYS A 219 -15.36 8.56 -17.83
CA CYS A 219 -16.06 9.82 -17.56
C CYS A 219 -17.08 10.21 -18.60
N ILE A 220 -17.24 9.49 -19.72
CA ILE A 220 -18.30 9.77 -20.72
C ILE A 220 -19.67 9.44 -20.09
N PRO A 221 -20.68 10.35 -20.14
CA PRO A 221 -22.02 10.09 -19.60
C PRO A 221 -22.69 8.86 -20.21
N LEU A 222 -23.64 8.26 -19.47
CA LEU A 222 -24.45 7.12 -19.94
C LEU A 222 -25.55 7.55 -20.90
N TYR A 223 -25.98 8.81 -20.83
CA TYR A 223 -27.04 9.42 -21.66
C TYR A 223 -26.48 10.31 -22.73
#